data_960605b1d28aa5c87206c9c039a69fbd
#
_entry.id   960605b1d28aa5c87206c9c039a69fbd
#
_cell.length_a   1.000
_cell.length_b   1.000
_cell.length_c   1.000
_cell.angle_alpha   90.00
_cell.angle_beta   90.00
_cell.angle_gamma   90.00
#
_symmetry.space_group_name_H-M   'P 1'
#
loop_
_entity.id
_entity.type
_entity.pdbx_description
1 polymer ?
#
loop_
_entity_poly.entity_id
_entity_poly.type
_entity_poly.pdbx_seq_one_letter_code
_entity_poly.pdbx_strand_id
1 'polypeptide(L)'
;MPGLINVHTHIYSGLARGLAIGGFNPTNFLEVLDGQWWYIDRHLTLDGTRACAYATVLDCIRDGVTTIFDHHASFCEIPGSLFAIKDVCQELGIRANLCYEVSERDGAEKCGQAIRENADFARWAKEQDDDMIKAMFGGHALFTISDKTSSRWSRPTTA
;
A
#
# COMPACT_ATOMS: atom_id res chain seq x y z
N MET A 1 10.66 27.49 -1.85
CA MET A 1 10.89 26.33 -2.70
C MET A 1 9.68 25.40 -2.54
N PRO A 2 9.10 24.82 -3.61
CA PRO A 2 8.05 23.82 -3.45
C PRO A 2 8.54 22.63 -2.63
N GLY A 3 7.62 21.96 -1.93
CA GLY A 3 7.96 20.73 -1.21
C GLY A 3 8.28 19.59 -2.17
N LEU A 4 9.01 18.58 -1.69
CA LEU A 4 9.33 17.39 -2.46
C LEU A 4 8.09 16.50 -2.62
N ILE A 5 8.04 15.74 -3.73
CA ILE A 5 7.01 14.74 -4.00
C ILE A 5 7.69 13.38 -4.04
N ASN A 6 7.29 12.47 -3.16
CA ASN A 6 7.73 11.08 -3.19
C ASN A 6 6.72 10.27 -4.02
N VAL A 7 7.08 9.96 -5.26
CA VAL A 7 6.19 9.31 -6.23
C VAL A 7 6.19 7.78 -6.17
N HIS A 8 6.96 7.17 -5.26
CA HIS A 8 7.04 5.72 -5.08
C HIS A 8 7.41 5.38 -3.64
N THR A 9 6.43 4.94 -2.87
CA THR A 9 6.59 4.60 -1.45
C THR A 9 5.91 3.26 -1.17
N HIS A 10 6.47 2.54 -0.21
CA HIS A 10 5.90 1.34 0.37
C HIS A 10 5.84 1.52 1.89
N ILE A 11 4.82 2.23 2.35
CA ILE A 11 4.61 2.59 3.77
C ILE A 11 4.64 1.35 4.67
N TYR A 12 4.09 0.22 4.21
CA TYR A 12 4.04 -1.02 4.99
C TYR A 12 5.42 -1.51 5.45
N SER A 13 6.48 -1.13 4.77
CA SER A 13 7.85 -1.51 5.10
C SER A 13 8.58 -0.50 5.99
N GLY A 14 7.93 0.55 6.48
CA GLY A 14 8.55 1.65 7.21
C GLY A 14 9.34 1.24 8.44
N LEU A 15 8.91 0.19 9.14
CA LEU A 15 9.61 -0.38 10.30
C LEU A 15 10.51 -1.57 9.95
N ALA A 16 10.63 -1.95 8.68
CA ALA A 16 11.50 -3.05 8.25
C ALA A 16 12.98 -2.65 8.09
N ARG A 17 13.30 -1.38 8.26
CA ARG A 17 14.67 -0.87 8.17
C ARG A 17 15.57 -1.54 9.20
N GLY A 18 16.60 -2.25 8.74
CA GLY A 18 17.53 -2.99 9.60
C GLY A 18 17.00 -4.35 10.09
N LEU A 19 15.83 -4.79 9.63
CA LEU A 19 15.29 -6.11 9.94
C LEU A 19 16.21 -7.19 9.35
N ALA A 20 16.72 -8.06 10.22
CA ALA A 20 17.46 -9.26 9.81
C ALA A 20 16.56 -10.49 9.91
N ILE A 21 16.33 -11.17 8.80
CA ILE A 21 15.59 -12.44 8.77
C ILE A 21 16.61 -13.58 8.84
N GLY A 22 16.51 -14.39 9.90
CA GLY A 22 17.46 -15.49 10.13
C GLY A 22 17.45 -16.49 8.97
N GLY A 23 18.64 -16.86 8.47
CA GLY A 23 18.80 -17.81 7.37
C GLY A 23 18.40 -17.26 5.98
N PHE A 24 18.03 -15.98 5.85
CA PHE A 24 17.69 -15.38 4.59
C PHE A 24 18.95 -15.04 3.77
N ASN A 25 19.14 -15.74 2.66
CA ASN A 25 20.26 -15.55 1.74
C ASN A 25 19.78 -15.65 0.29
N PRO A 26 19.03 -14.65 -0.21
CA PRO A 26 18.41 -14.70 -1.54
C PRO A 26 19.47 -14.64 -2.64
N THR A 27 19.24 -15.38 -3.71
CA THR A 27 20.09 -15.41 -4.92
C THR A 27 19.46 -14.67 -6.10
N ASN A 28 18.18 -14.36 -6.02
CA ASN A 28 17.42 -13.66 -7.04
C ASN A 28 16.30 -12.81 -6.44
N PHE A 29 15.70 -11.96 -7.27
CA PHE A 29 14.67 -11.01 -6.82
C PHE A 29 13.40 -11.69 -6.30
N LEU A 30 12.99 -12.82 -6.87
CA LEU A 30 11.78 -13.52 -6.41
C LEU A 30 11.97 -14.06 -4.98
N GLU A 31 13.16 -14.55 -4.66
CA GLU A 31 13.49 -14.99 -3.30
C GLU A 31 13.49 -13.80 -2.32
N VAL A 32 13.92 -12.60 -2.77
CA VAL A 32 13.80 -11.37 -1.96
C VAL A 32 12.34 -11.03 -1.69
N LEU A 33 11.48 -11.14 -2.71
CA LEU A 33 10.05 -10.90 -2.54
C LEU A 33 9.43 -11.89 -1.54
N ASP A 34 9.58 -13.19 -1.77
CA ASP A 34 8.94 -14.22 -0.96
C ASP A 34 9.50 -14.30 0.47
N GLY A 35 10.82 -14.25 0.61
CA GLY A 35 11.47 -14.43 1.91
C GLY A 35 11.53 -13.17 2.78
N GLN A 36 11.30 -11.98 2.22
CA GLN A 36 11.35 -10.72 2.97
C GLN A 36 10.06 -9.93 2.86
N TRP A 37 9.72 -9.42 1.67
CA TRP A 37 8.63 -8.46 1.55
C TRP A 37 7.25 -9.10 1.73
N TRP A 38 7.00 -10.24 1.09
CA TRP A 38 5.76 -10.99 1.26
C TRP A 38 5.68 -11.68 2.63
N TYR A 39 6.81 -11.96 3.26
CA TYR A 39 6.84 -12.41 4.65
C TYR A 39 6.35 -11.31 5.59
N ILE A 40 6.86 -10.08 5.43
CA ILE A 40 6.45 -8.93 6.24
C ILE A 40 4.96 -8.64 6.08
N ASP A 41 4.48 -8.52 4.85
CA ASP A 41 3.09 -8.13 4.59
C ASP A 41 2.06 -9.19 5.03
N ARG A 42 2.43 -10.46 5.00
CA ARG A 42 1.60 -11.57 5.55
C ARG A 42 1.47 -11.56 7.07
N HIS A 43 2.28 -10.78 7.77
CA HIS A 43 2.25 -10.66 9.23
C HIS A 43 1.86 -9.26 9.71
N LEU A 44 1.63 -8.33 8.79
CA LEU A 44 1.33 -6.95 9.12
C LEU A 44 -0.15 -6.77 9.45
N THR A 45 -0.42 -6.43 10.72
CA THR A 45 -1.75 -6.07 11.24
C THR A 45 -2.10 -4.62 10.91
N LEU A 46 -3.36 -4.22 11.13
CA LEU A 46 -3.77 -2.81 11.01
C LEU A 46 -3.00 -1.88 11.96
N ASP A 47 -2.72 -2.33 13.18
CA ASP A 47 -1.90 -1.56 14.13
C ASP A 47 -0.46 -1.43 13.63
N GLY A 48 0.10 -2.52 13.07
CA GLY A 48 1.42 -2.50 12.43
C GLY A 48 1.45 -1.57 11.22
N THR A 49 0.41 -1.59 10.38
CA THR A 49 0.25 -0.67 9.25
C THR A 49 0.23 0.78 9.70
N ARG A 50 -0.53 1.10 10.75
CA ARG A 50 -0.58 2.44 11.35
C ARG A 50 0.78 2.87 11.89
N ALA A 51 1.49 2.00 12.60
CA ALA A 51 2.84 2.28 13.11
C ALA A 51 3.85 2.55 11.98
N CYS A 52 3.82 1.74 10.91
CA CYS A 52 4.63 1.96 9.71
C CYS A 52 4.30 3.30 9.03
N ALA A 53 3.02 3.68 9.00
CA ALA A 53 2.59 4.95 8.44
C ALA A 53 3.16 6.13 9.24
N TYR A 54 3.07 6.13 10.57
CA TYR A 54 3.70 7.16 11.40
C TYR A 54 5.20 7.26 11.15
N ALA A 55 5.92 6.16 11.16
CA ALA A 55 7.36 6.14 10.93
C ALA A 55 7.73 6.75 9.58
N THR A 56 7.09 6.29 8.50
CA THR A 56 7.38 6.73 7.13
C THR A 56 6.97 8.18 6.89
N VAL A 57 5.78 8.58 7.34
CA VAL A 57 5.26 9.94 7.12
C VAL A 57 6.09 10.97 7.89
N LEU A 58 6.49 10.66 9.13
CA LEU A 58 7.37 11.56 9.91
C LEU A 58 8.74 11.73 9.25
N ASP A 59 9.33 10.67 8.71
CA ASP A 59 10.60 10.77 7.98
C ASP A 59 10.40 11.61 6.70
N CYS A 60 9.32 11.38 5.94
CA CYS A 60 8.98 12.18 4.76
C CYS A 60 8.86 13.68 5.10
N ILE A 61 8.16 14.03 6.18
CA ILE A 61 8.00 15.43 6.61
C ILE A 61 9.35 16.04 6.99
N ARG A 62 10.19 15.32 7.73
CA ARG A 62 11.55 15.77 8.09
C ARG A 62 12.41 16.06 6.87
N ASP A 63 12.25 15.28 5.81
CA ASP A 63 13.00 15.43 4.56
C ASP A 63 12.36 16.46 3.59
N GLY A 64 11.29 17.13 4.01
CA GLY A 64 10.61 18.16 3.21
C GLY A 64 9.69 17.61 2.14
N VAL A 65 9.26 16.35 2.23
CA VAL A 65 8.24 15.75 1.39
C VAL A 65 6.87 16.25 1.82
N THR A 66 6.08 16.73 0.86
CA THR A 66 4.73 17.25 1.08
C THR A 66 3.63 16.41 0.44
N THR A 67 4.02 15.48 -0.42
CA THR A 67 3.09 14.59 -1.13
C THR A 67 3.71 13.20 -1.31
N ILE A 68 2.95 12.16 -0.99
CA ILE A 68 3.37 10.75 -1.07
C ILE A 68 2.45 10.02 -2.04
N PHE A 69 3.02 9.17 -2.90
CA PHE A 69 2.31 8.15 -3.66
C PHE A 69 2.69 6.78 -3.10
N ASP A 70 1.74 6.11 -2.45
CA ASP A 70 2.00 4.84 -1.76
C ASP A 70 1.31 3.66 -2.42
N HIS A 71 2.03 2.56 -2.49
CA HIS A 71 1.55 1.24 -2.90
C HIS A 71 1.63 0.30 -1.71
N HIS A 72 0.50 0.07 -1.06
CA HIS A 72 0.40 -0.66 0.20
C HIS A 72 0.16 -2.16 0.03
N ALA A 73 0.73 -2.95 0.92
CA ALA A 73 0.48 -4.38 1.07
C ALA A 73 0.44 -4.78 2.55
N SER A 74 -0.61 -5.51 2.97
CA SER A 74 -0.79 -6.05 4.33
C SER A 74 -1.72 -7.26 4.27
N PHE A 75 -1.23 -8.37 3.73
CA PHE A 75 -2.07 -9.54 3.47
C PHE A 75 -2.57 -10.25 4.74
N CYS A 76 -2.05 -9.92 5.94
CA CYS A 76 -2.64 -10.34 7.20
C CYS A 76 -4.03 -9.70 7.40
N GLU A 77 -4.10 -8.36 7.31
CA GLU A 77 -5.32 -7.58 7.51
C GLU A 77 -5.50 -6.56 6.38
N ILE A 78 -6.25 -6.95 5.32
CA ILE A 78 -6.47 -6.11 4.13
C ILE A 78 -7.53 -5.04 4.36
N PRO A 79 -8.79 -5.39 4.78
CA PRO A 79 -9.85 -4.39 4.90
C PRO A 79 -9.51 -3.31 5.91
N GLY A 80 -9.61 -2.05 5.49
CA GLY A 80 -9.37 -0.88 6.34
C GLY A 80 -7.91 -0.41 6.39
N SER A 81 -6.99 -1.10 5.72
CA SER A 81 -5.56 -0.75 5.75
C SER A 81 -5.25 0.59 5.09
N LEU A 82 -5.87 0.90 3.96
CA LEU A 82 -5.74 2.23 3.31
C LEU A 82 -6.34 3.34 4.18
N PHE A 83 -7.44 3.05 4.88
CA PHE A 83 -8.04 4.01 5.82
C PHE A 83 -7.14 4.25 7.03
N ALA A 84 -6.46 3.23 7.54
CA ALA A 84 -5.49 3.37 8.63
C ALA A 84 -4.31 4.28 8.23
N ILE A 85 -3.79 4.16 7.01
CA ILE A 85 -2.74 5.04 6.46
C ILE A 85 -3.28 6.46 6.25
N LYS A 86 -4.46 6.57 5.65
CA LYS A 86 -5.15 7.85 5.42
C LYS A 86 -5.31 8.64 6.73
N ASP A 87 -5.75 7.99 7.81
CA ASP A 87 -5.92 8.65 9.11
C ASP A 87 -4.61 9.29 9.60
N VAL A 88 -3.48 8.57 9.48
CA VAL A 88 -2.16 9.08 9.85
C VAL A 88 -1.72 10.23 8.94
N CYS A 89 -1.95 10.12 7.62
CA CYS A 89 -1.61 11.20 6.69
C CYS A 89 -2.39 12.48 6.98
N GLN A 90 -3.69 12.37 7.31
CA GLN A 90 -4.52 13.50 7.68
C GLN A 90 -4.10 14.11 9.03
N GLU A 91 -3.83 13.29 10.03
CA GLU A 91 -3.36 13.73 11.35
C GLU A 91 -2.04 14.52 11.26
N LEU A 92 -1.10 14.04 10.46
CA LEU A 92 0.22 14.66 10.29
C LEU A 92 0.26 15.76 9.21
N GLY A 93 -0.83 15.94 8.46
CA GLY A 93 -0.97 17.03 7.49
C GLY A 93 -0.17 16.86 6.20
N ILE A 94 0.04 15.61 5.72
CA ILE A 94 0.72 15.32 4.45
C ILE A 94 -0.28 14.87 3.39
N ARG A 95 -0.07 15.28 2.14
CA ARG A 95 -0.88 14.78 1.02
C ARG A 95 -0.47 13.37 0.66
N ALA A 96 -1.47 12.52 0.39
CA ALA A 96 -1.22 11.15 -0.01
C ALA A 96 -2.14 10.70 -1.15
N ASN A 97 -1.57 9.95 -2.09
CA ASN A 97 -2.31 9.20 -3.11
C ASN A 97 -2.03 7.72 -2.86
N LEU A 98 -3.06 6.98 -2.42
CA LEU A 98 -2.91 5.64 -1.88
C LEU A 98 -3.55 4.59 -2.77
N CYS A 99 -2.92 3.42 -2.86
CA CYS A 99 -3.52 2.22 -3.42
C CYS A 99 -3.09 0.96 -2.67
N TYR A 100 -3.91 -0.08 -2.77
CA TYR A 100 -3.61 -1.39 -2.23
C TYR A 100 -3.09 -2.33 -3.35
N GLU A 101 -2.13 -3.17 -3.02
CA GLU A 101 -1.60 -4.21 -3.89
C GLU A 101 -2.65 -5.26 -4.22
N VAL A 102 -3.12 -5.32 -5.48
CA VAL A 102 -3.90 -6.46 -5.96
C VAL A 102 -2.94 -7.53 -6.48
N SER A 103 -3.07 -8.75 -5.94
CA SER A 103 -2.27 -9.91 -6.31
C SER A 103 -3.06 -11.19 -6.03
N GLU A 104 -2.80 -12.25 -6.82
CA GLU A 104 -3.39 -13.58 -6.63
C GLU A 104 -2.47 -14.51 -5.81
N ARG A 105 -1.30 -14.04 -5.38
CA ARG A 105 -0.27 -14.85 -4.68
C ARG A 105 -0.74 -15.49 -3.38
N ASP A 106 -1.70 -14.88 -2.69
CA ASP A 106 -2.30 -15.39 -1.45
C ASP A 106 -3.74 -15.88 -1.66
N GLY A 107 -4.09 -16.23 -2.90
CA GLY A 107 -5.35 -16.84 -3.28
C GLY A 107 -6.46 -15.86 -3.63
N ALA A 108 -7.56 -16.41 -4.18
CA ALA A 108 -8.66 -15.64 -4.75
C ALA A 108 -9.43 -14.80 -3.71
N GLU A 109 -9.52 -15.26 -2.47
CA GLU A 109 -10.20 -14.53 -1.39
C GLU A 109 -9.46 -13.25 -1.05
N LYS A 110 -8.15 -13.32 -0.80
CA LYS A 110 -7.30 -12.16 -0.51
C LYS A 110 -7.24 -11.20 -1.68
N CYS A 111 -7.14 -11.71 -2.91
CA CYS A 111 -7.26 -10.92 -4.13
C CYS A 111 -8.59 -10.15 -4.19
N GLY A 112 -9.69 -10.82 -3.87
CA GLY A 112 -11.02 -10.19 -3.80
C GLY A 112 -11.11 -9.12 -2.72
N GLN A 113 -10.49 -9.32 -1.56
CA GLN A 113 -10.40 -8.30 -0.49
C GLN A 113 -9.60 -7.07 -0.96
N ALA A 114 -8.44 -7.28 -1.61
CA ALA A 114 -7.59 -6.22 -2.13
C ALA A 114 -8.31 -5.35 -3.20
N ILE A 115 -9.08 -5.99 -4.09
CA ILE A 115 -9.90 -5.28 -5.07
C ILE A 115 -10.97 -4.43 -4.37
N ARG A 116 -11.65 -4.98 -3.36
CA ARG A 116 -12.66 -4.23 -2.59
C ARG A 116 -12.04 -3.07 -1.83
N GLU A 117 -10.91 -3.27 -1.16
CA GLU A 117 -10.21 -2.21 -0.42
C GLU A 117 -9.89 -1.02 -1.33
N ASN A 118 -9.32 -1.26 -2.53
CA ASN A 118 -9.10 -0.20 -3.52
C ASN A 118 -10.40 0.49 -3.94
N ALA A 119 -11.46 -0.28 -4.23
CA ALA A 119 -12.72 0.26 -4.72
C ALA A 119 -13.44 1.11 -3.66
N ASP A 120 -13.47 0.63 -2.42
CA ASP A 120 -14.12 1.32 -1.30
C ASP A 120 -13.35 2.60 -0.94
N PHE A 121 -12.01 2.52 -0.92
CA PHE A 121 -11.16 3.68 -0.68
C PHE A 121 -11.28 4.72 -1.81
N ALA A 122 -11.29 4.29 -3.08
CA ALA A 122 -11.47 5.19 -4.22
C ALA A 122 -12.83 5.89 -4.21
N ARG A 123 -13.90 5.18 -3.81
CA ARG A 123 -15.24 5.76 -3.66
C ARG A 123 -15.23 6.80 -2.55
N TRP A 124 -14.70 6.46 -1.38
CA TRP A 124 -14.55 7.39 -0.27
C TRP A 124 -13.75 8.63 -0.69
N ALA A 125 -12.57 8.47 -1.31
CA ALA A 125 -11.71 9.58 -1.70
C ALA A 125 -12.36 10.51 -2.74
N LYS A 126 -13.23 9.96 -3.62
CA LYS A 126 -14.00 10.74 -4.60
C LYS A 126 -15.09 11.60 -3.93
N GLU A 127 -15.66 11.12 -2.84
CA GLU A 127 -16.70 11.82 -2.09
C GLU A 127 -16.13 12.97 -1.22
N GLN A 128 -14.83 12.92 -0.92
CA GLN A 128 -14.17 14.01 -0.21
C GLN A 128 -13.86 15.16 -1.18
N ASP A 129 -14.28 16.35 -0.84
CA ASP A 129 -14.01 17.58 -1.62
C ASP A 129 -12.72 18.25 -1.12
N ASP A 130 -11.64 17.48 -1.06
CA ASP A 130 -10.31 18.00 -0.69
C ASP A 130 -9.21 17.38 -1.57
N ASP A 131 -8.03 17.99 -1.55
CA ASP A 131 -6.86 17.56 -2.29
C ASP A 131 -5.80 16.87 -1.39
N MET A 132 -6.13 16.60 -0.15
CA MET A 132 -5.20 15.98 0.79
C MET A 132 -5.05 14.48 0.53
N ILE A 133 -6.16 13.77 0.32
CA ILE A 133 -6.14 12.33 0.12
C ILE A 133 -6.80 11.96 -1.20
N LYS A 134 -6.05 11.28 -2.04
CA LYS A 134 -6.53 10.72 -3.32
C LYS A 134 -6.30 9.23 -3.37
N ALA A 135 -6.92 8.58 -4.33
CA ALA A 135 -6.84 7.14 -4.54
C ALA A 135 -6.33 6.79 -5.93
N MET A 136 -5.54 5.73 -5.99
CA MET A 136 -5.20 5.00 -7.20
C MET A 136 -5.75 3.58 -7.10
N PHE A 137 -5.62 2.80 -8.16
CA PHE A 137 -5.85 1.36 -8.14
C PHE A 137 -4.51 0.64 -8.33
N GLY A 138 -4.09 -0.14 -7.33
CA GLY A 138 -2.78 -0.79 -7.30
C GLY A 138 -2.80 -2.21 -7.87
N GLY A 139 -1.75 -2.56 -8.59
CA GLY A 139 -1.48 -3.93 -9.02
C GLY A 139 -0.01 -4.25 -8.84
N HIS A 140 0.30 -5.38 -8.22
CA HIS A 140 1.69 -5.78 -7.98
C HIS A 140 2.16 -6.74 -9.04
N ALA A 141 3.41 -6.54 -9.48
CA ALA A 141 4.15 -7.45 -10.33
C ALA A 141 3.24 -8.30 -11.26
N LEU A 142 3.10 -7.92 -12.51
CA LEU A 142 2.09 -8.49 -13.45
C LEU A 142 2.04 -10.03 -13.48
N PHE A 143 3.15 -10.71 -13.18
CA PHE A 143 3.20 -12.17 -13.10
C PHE A 143 2.43 -12.77 -11.91
N THR A 144 1.98 -11.94 -10.96
CA THR A 144 1.13 -12.37 -9.83
C THR A 144 -0.36 -12.21 -10.10
N ILE A 145 -0.75 -11.82 -11.31
CA ILE A 145 -2.10 -11.43 -11.67
C ILE A 145 -2.47 -12.11 -12.99
N SER A 146 -3.59 -12.82 -13.01
CA SER A 146 -4.12 -13.42 -14.24
C SER A 146 -4.82 -12.39 -15.11
N ASP A 147 -4.95 -12.69 -16.43
CA ASP A 147 -5.71 -11.88 -17.38
C ASP A 147 -7.17 -11.69 -16.95
N LYS A 148 -7.75 -12.69 -16.27
CA LYS A 148 -9.10 -12.64 -15.73
C LYS A 148 -9.22 -11.57 -14.63
N THR A 149 -8.23 -11.44 -13.77
CA THR A 149 -8.21 -10.42 -12.73
C THR A 149 -7.89 -9.05 -13.31
N SER A 150 -6.91 -8.95 -14.21
CA SER A 150 -6.55 -7.68 -14.85
C SER A 150 -7.72 -7.08 -15.66
N SER A 151 -8.53 -7.91 -16.32
CA SER A 151 -9.70 -7.46 -17.07
C SER A 151 -10.82 -6.88 -16.18
N ARG A 152 -10.82 -7.16 -14.88
CA ARG A 152 -11.75 -6.57 -13.92
C ARG A 152 -11.41 -5.11 -13.57
N TRP A 153 -10.15 -4.71 -13.69
CA TRP A 153 -9.72 -3.35 -13.39
C TRP A 153 -10.09 -2.35 -14.48
N SER A 154 -10.10 -2.83 -15.73
CA SER A 154 -10.38 -1.99 -16.89
C SER A 154 -11.89 -1.74 -17.14
N ARG A 155 -12.77 -2.37 -16.36
CA ARG A 155 -14.20 -2.12 -16.46
C ARG A 155 -14.58 -0.97 -15.53
N PRO A 156 -15.13 0.14 -16.06
CA PRO A 156 -15.76 1.15 -15.20
C PRO A 156 -16.80 0.44 -14.33
N THR A 157 -16.72 0.58 -13.02
CA THR A 157 -17.83 0.25 -12.14
C THR A 157 -18.95 1.23 -12.46
N THR A 158 -19.80 0.88 -13.43
CA THR A 158 -21.10 1.50 -13.59
C THR A 158 -21.95 1.04 -12.42
N ALA A 159 -22.04 1.84 -11.40
CA ALA A 159 -23.10 1.82 -10.41
C ALA A 159 -23.76 3.18 -10.41
#